data_61eb8b59f149d21566487ab9b1deb8f4
#
_entry.id   61eb8b59f149d21566487ab9b1deb8f4
#
_cell.length_a   1.000
_cell.length_b   1.000
_cell.length_c   1.000
_cell.angle_alpha   90.00
_cell.angle_beta   90.00
_cell.angle_gamma   90.00
#
_symmetry.space_group_name_H-M   'P 1'
#
loop_
_entity.id
_entity.type
_entity.pdbx_description
1 polymer ?
#
loop_
_entity_poly.entity_id
_entity_poly.type
_entity_poly.pdbx_seq_one_letter_code
_entity_poly.pdbx_strand_id
1 'polypeptide(L)'
;MINTLKTSVKMAALGAVVLGASAANAGVDFGKRGEAINLVIGYQPYYTESWTGVVNNGKSFWKKHLPAGSTAEFQVGLQGSVIVNAMAGEKQHIGYMGDMPAIASTFKYLPERGGTDIRIVAALGTSKQQCNIFLVKNDAPKFADGVAAVKWMDGKITSAPHGACTDRFAQAAFKSAGVKPAKYLNQNIEVITTNFRAGKLDAAAIWEPTATKMVKSGIARRAASGEDFGLQDGAFMVM
;
A
#
# COMPACT_ATOMS: atom_id res chain seq x y z
N MET A 1 25.95 30.49 72.33
CA MET A 1 25.03 31.48 71.72
C MET A 1 25.06 31.25 70.24
N ILE A 2 24.07 30.55 69.71
CA ILE A 2 23.94 30.28 68.26
C ILE A 2 22.51 30.69 67.88
N ASN A 3 22.40 31.76 67.12
CA ASN A 3 21.15 32.29 66.59
C ASN A 3 20.69 31.41 65.38
N THR A 4 19.54 30.80 65.51
CA THR A 4 18.84 30.10 64.40
C THR A 4 17.93 31.11 63.70
N LEU A 5 18.29 31.45 62.46
CA LEU A 5 17.40 32.14 61.54
C LEU A 5 16.39 31.11 60.93
N LYS A 6 15.12 31.32 61.18
CA LYS A 6 14.02 30.60 60.51
C LYS A 6 13.66 31.36 59.24
N THR A 7 13.99 30.80 58.10
CA THR A 7 13.56 31.30 56.79
C THR A 7 12.27 30.59 56.39
N SER A 8 11.16 31.32 56.37
CA SER A 8 9.87 30.83 55.89
C SER A 8 9.82 30.90 54.35
N VAL A 9 9.81 29.76 53.68
CA VAL A 9 9.57 29.67 52.25
C VAL A 9 8.08 29.61 52.00
N LYS A 10 7.52 30.67 51.40
CA LYS A 10 6.15 30.68 50.89
C LYS A 10 6.14 29.96 49.54
N MET A 11 5.57 28.77 49.49
CA MET A 11 5.26 28.07 48.22
C MET A 11 4.05 28.74 47.58
N ALA A 12 4.28 29.45 46.48
CA ALA A 12 3.21 29.88 45.58
C ALA A 12 2.86 28.70 44.67
N ALA A 13 1.66 28.14 44.84
CA ALA A 13 1.11 27.13 43.92
C ALA A 13 0.68 27.82 42.63
N LEU A 14 1.47 27.72 41.56
CA LEU A 14 1.03 28.04 40.21
C LEU A 14 0.11 26.91 39.73
N GLY A 15 -1.19 27.16 39.72
CA GLY A 15 -2.16 26.27 39.02
C GLY A 15 -1.96 26.38 37.53
N ALA A 16 -1.34 25.35 36.94
CA ALA A 16 -1.32 25.18 35.49
C ALA A 16 -2.72 24.73 35.01
N VAL A 17 -3.47 25.69 34.47
CA VAL A 17 -4.68 25.38 33.70
C VAL A 17 -4.20 24.74 32.39
N VAL A 18 -4.22 23.40 32.32
CA VAL A 18 -4.09 22.67 31.07
C VAL A 18 -5.38 22.89 30.29
N LEU A 19 -5.40 23.89 29.44
CA LEU A 19 -6.37 23.98 28.36
C LEU A 19 -6.11 22.80 27.44
N GLY A 20 -6.87 21.74 27.63
CA GLY A 20 -6.96 20.64 26.66
C GLY A 20 -7.51 21.20 25.34
N ALA A 21 -6.64 21.61 24.45
CA ALA A 21 -7.00 21.79 23.05
C ALA A 21 -7.36 20.39 22.54
N SER A 22 -8.66 20.08 22.49
CA SER A 22 -9.17 19.03 21.61
C SER A 22 -8.72 19.45 20.21
N ALA A 23 -7.68 18.80 19.67
CA ALA A 23 -7.41 18.86 18.26
C ALA A 23 -8.64 18.24 17.58
N ALA A 24 -9.62 19.08 17.24
CA ALA A 24 -10.59 18.71 16.24
C ALA A 24 -9.75 18.36 15.02
N ASN A 25 -9.82 17.11 14.53
CA ASN A 25 -9.35 16.76 13.21
C ASN A 25 -10.15 17.64 12.24
N ALA A 26 -9.64 18.82 11.94
CA ALA A 26 -10.12 19.63 10.85
C ALA A 26 -9.68 18.86 9.60
N GLY A 27 -10.61 18.11 8.98
CA GLY A 27 -10.37 17.51 7.69
C GLY A 27 -9.86 18.56 6.70
N VAL A 28 -9.26 18.12 5.61
CA VAL A 28 -8.72 19.03 4.59
C VAL A 28 -9.82 19.98 4.13
N ASP A 29 -9.63 21.29 4.34
CA ASP A 29 -10.55 22.30 3.86
C ASP A 29 -10.27 22.61 2.39
N PHE A 30 -11.16 22.20 1.51
CA PHE A 30 -11.10 22.49 0.08
C PHE A 30 -11.78 23.83 -0.31
N GLY A 31 -12.17 24.64 0.67
CA GLY A 31 -12.89 25.91 0.42
C GLY A 31 -14.34 25.71 0.00
N LYS A 32 -14.94 26.74 -0.59
CA LYS A 32 -16.34 26.71 -1.02
C LYS A 32 -16.48 26.01 -2.37
N ARG A 33 -17.64 25.41 -2.58
CA ARG A 33 -17.97 24.78 -3.87
C ARG A 33 -17.81 25.77 -5.03
N GLY A 34 -16.99 25.40 -6.03
CA GLY A 34 -16.71 26.21 -7.20
C GLY A 34 -15.44 27.05 -7.10
N GLU A 35 -14.81 27.15 -5.94
CA GLU A 35 -13.48 27.75 -5.79
C GLU A 35 -12.38 26.84 -6.31
N ALA A 36 -11.26 27.43 -6.72
CA ALA A 36 -10.06 26.68 -7.13
C ALA A 36 -9.49 25.86 -5.97
N ILE A 37 -9.12 24.62 -6.25
CA ILE A 37 -8.55 23.69 -5.26
C ILE A 37 -7.19 23.18 -5.71
N ASN A 38 -6.33 22.83 -4.74
CA ASN A 38 -5.04 22.22 -4.95
C ASN A 38 -5.09 20.78 -4.48
N LEU A 39 -5.06 19.82 -5.42
CA LEU A 39 -5.06 18.39 -5.10
C LEU A 39 -3.65 17.83 -5.08
N VAL A 40 -3.38 16.96 -4.13
CA VAL A 40 -2.21 16.09 -4.12
C VAL A 40 -2.70 14.65 -4.27
N ILE A 41 -2.21 13.96 -5.30
CA ILE A 41 -2.72 12.66 -5.74
C ILE A 41 -1.59 11.63 -5.70
N GLY A 42 -1.74 10.61 -4.86
CA GLY A 42 -0.85 9.46 -4.83
C GLY A 42 -1.22 8.44 -5.91
N TYR A 43 -0.24 7.92 -6.66
CA TYR A 43 -0.49 6.92 -7.68
C TYR A 43 0.66 5.92 -7.83
N GLN A 44 0.36 4.75 -8.40
CA GLN A 44 1.31 3.64 -8.58
C GLN A 44 1.59 3.41 -10.07
N PRO A 45 2.66 3.98 -10.67
CA PRO A 45 2.98 3.74 -12.07
C PRO A 45 3.46 2.30 -12.35
N TYR A 46 3.87 1.59 -11.31
CA TYR A 46 4.37 0.21 -11.37
C TYR A 46 3.33 -0.85 -11.02
N TYR A 47 2.04 -0.49 -11.05
CA TYR A 47 0.91 -1.42 -10.88
C TYR A 47 -0.15 -1.15 -11.94
N THR A 48 -0.30 -2.08 -12.88
CA THR A 48 -1.09 -1.88 -14.11
C THR A 48 -2.56 -1.62 -13.87
N GLU A 49 -3.20 -2.27 -12.90
CA GLU A 49 -4.63 -2.03 -12.61
C GLU A 49 -4.93 -0.63 -12.10
N SER A 50 -3.95 0.07 -11.51
CA SER A 50 -4.09 1.46 -11.08
C SER A 50 -3.59 2.48 -12.09
N TRP A 51 -3.35 2.11 -13.34
CA TRP A 51 -2.84 3.01 -14.39
C TRP A 51 -3.80 4.12 -14.80
N THR A 52 -5.05 4.07 -14.37
CA THR A 52 -5.96 5.23 -14.44
C THR A 52 -5.35 6.48 -13.83
N GLY A 53 -4.59 6.37 -12.73
CA GLY A 53 -3.79 7.46 -12.16
C GLY A 53 -2.69 7.95 -13.10
N VAL A 54 -1.98 7.03 -13.78
CA VAL A 54 -0.95 7.36 -14.78
C VAL A 54 -1.56 8.12 -15.97
N VAL A 55 -2.69 7.62 -16.47
CA VAL A 55 -3.40 8.24 -17.60
C VAL A 55 -3.94 9.61 -17.21
N ASN A 56 -4.54 9.75 -16.02
CA ASN A 56 -5.05 11.01 -15.52
C ASN A 56 -3.92 12.04 -15.37
N ASN A 57 -2.77 11.67 -14.85
CA ASN A 57 -1.58 12.53 -14.80
C ASN A 57 -1.14 12.96 -16.20
N GLY A 58 -0.87 11.99 -17.10
CA GLY A 58 -0.31 12.23 -18.42
C GLY A 58 -1.25 13.02 -19.36
N LYS A 59 -2.56 12.86 -19.22
CA LYS A 59 -3.58 13.54 -20.05
C LYS A 59 -4.24 14.70 -19.34
N SER A 60 -3.95 14.92 -18.06
CA SER A 60 -4.53 15.99 -17.25
C SER A 60 -6.08 16.04 -17.32
N PHE A 61 -6.74 14.88 -17.32
CA PHE A 61 -8.21 14.80 -17.43
C PHE A 61 -8.92 15.50 -16.29
N TRP A 62 -8.31 15.57 -15.12
CA TRP A 62 -8.79 16.30 -13.96
C TRP A 62 -9.14 17.77 -14.27
N LYS A 63 -8.42 18.43 -15.20
CA LYS A 63 -8.66 19.83 -15.58
C LYS A 63 -10.07 20.09 -16.10
N LYS A 64 -10.73 19.08 -16.67
CA LYS A 64 -12.09 19.20 -17.20
C LYS A 64 -13.17 19.21 -16.10
N HIS A 65 -12.79 18.78 -14.89
CA HIS A 65 -13.75 18.50 -13.83
C HIS A 65 -13.53 19.36 -12.58
N LEU A 66 -12.42 20.06 -12.50
CA LEU A 66 -12.12 20.97 -11.41
C LEU A 66 -12.40 22.42 -11.78
N PRO A 67 -12.73 23.29 -10.80
CA PRO A 67 -12.88 24.72 -11.02
C PRO A 67 -11.65 25.34 -11.68
N ALA A 68 -11.86 26.42 -12.44
CA ALA A 68 -10.77 27.16 -13.06
C ALA A 68 -9.74 27.63 -12.01
N GLY A 69 -8.45 27.55 -12.32
CA GLY A 69 -7.36 27.87 -11.39
C GLY A 69 -6.93 26.73 -10.47
N SER A 70 -7.67 25.59 -10.46
CA SER A 70 -7.26 24.41 -9.67
C SER A 70 -5.98 23.78 -10.19
N THR A 71 -5.24 23.12 -9.28
CA THR A 71 -4.02 22.36 -9.59
C THR A 71 -4.13 20.91 -9.11
N ALA A 72 -3.35 20.01 -9.72
CA ALA A 72 -3.17 18.66 -9.25
C ALA A 72 -1.70 18.27 -9.34
N GLU A 73 -1.11 17.94 -8.21
CA GLU A 73 0.23 17.35 -8.09
C GLU A 73 0.11 15.83 -7.98
N PHE A 74 0.84 15.11 -8.82
CA PHE A 74 0.85 13.63 -8.81
C PHE A 74 2.14 13.11 -8.19
N GLN A 75 2.02 12.41 -7.08
CA GLN A 75 3.14 11.85 -6.32
C GLN A 75 3.20 10.33 -6.47
N VAL A 76 4.37 9.81 -6.82
CA VAL A 76 4.59 8.37 -6.98
C VAL A 76 4.60 7.67 -5.62
N GLY A 77 3.74 6.67 -5.46
CA GLY A 77 3.82 5.69 -4.38
C GLY A 77 4.30 4.35 -4.92
N LEU A 78 5.38 3.82 -4.39
CA LEU A 78 5.88 2.49 -4.80
C LEU A 78 4.97 1.34 -4.34
N GLN A 79 4.20 1.57 -3.28
CA GLN A 79 3.24 0.64 -2.70
C GLN A 79 2.02 1.40 -2.19
N GLY A 80 0.85 0.74 -2.15
CA GLY A 80 -0.37 1.34 -1.63
C GLY A 80 -0.26 1.82 -0.18
N SER A 81 0.50 1.12 0.66
CA SER A 81 0.76 1.54 2.05
C SER A 81 1.48 2.89 2.16
N VAL A 82 2.34 3.24 1.21
CA VAL A 82 3.01 4.55 1.16
C VAL A 82 1.99 5.65 0.91
N ILE A 83 1.07 5.43 -0.03
CA ILE A 83 -0.02 6.36 -0.35
C ILE A 83 -0.96 6.49 0.84
N VAL A 84 -1.39 5.37 1.44
CA VAL A 84 -2.28 5.37 2.62
C VAL A 84 -1.66 6.17 3.78
N ASN A 85 -0.37 5.99 4.06
CA ASN A 85 0.31 6.72 5.13
C ASN A 85 0.39 8.23 4.83
N ALA A 86 0.59 8.62 3.57
CA ALA A 86 0.58 10.02 3.17
C ALA A 86 -0.82 10.64 3.29
N MET A 87 -1.87 9.89 2.94
CA MET A 87 -3.26 10.32 3.13
C MET A 87 -3.62 10.46 4.61
N ALA A 88 -3.25 9.47 5.43
CA ALA A 88 -3.47 9.53 6.88
C ALA A 88 -2.72 10.69 7.57
N GLY A 89 -1.63 11.14 6.97
CA GLY A 89 -0.88 12.33 7.38
C GLY A 89 -1.32 13.62 6.67
N GLU A 90 -2.48 13.61 5.99
CA GLU A 90 -3.08 14.74 5.26
C GLU A 90 -2.16 15.36 4.19
N LYS A 91 -1.18 14.56 3.70
CA LYS A 91 -0.23 14.98 2.64
C LYS A 91 -0.72 14.65 1.23
N GLN A 92 -1.69 13.75 1.12
CA GLN A 92 -2.34 13.36 -0.14
C GLN A 92 -3.86 13.29 0.08
N HIS A 93 -4.61 13.74 -0.92
CA HIS A 93 -6.07 13.83 -0.87
C HIS A 93 -6.75 12.67 -1.59
N ILE A 94 -6.12 12.16 -2.64
CA ILE A 94 -6.60 11.05 -3.47
C ILE A 94 -5.48 10.03 -3.62
N GLY A 95 -5.83 8.74 -3.57
CA GLY A 95 -4.90 7.64 -3.79
C GLY A 95 -5.41 6.64 -4.80
N TYR A 96 -4.56 6.26 -5.76
CA TYR A 96 -4.77 5.14 -6.68
C TYR A 96 -3.92 3.96 -6.22
N MET A 97 -4.56 2.86 -5.81
CA MET A 97 -3.85 1.73 -5.19
C MET A 97 -4.56 0.39 -5.37
N GLY A 98 -3.89 -0.70 -5.01
CA GLY A 98 -4.48 -2.03 -4.97
C GLY A 98 -5.55 -2.19 -3.89
N ASP A 99 -6.31 -3.27 -3.97
CA ASP A 99 -7.47 -3.57 -3.11
C ASP A 99 -7.13 -3.61 -1.62
N MET A 100 -6.10 -4.35 -1.23
CA MET A 100 -5.81 -4.55 0.19
C MET A 100 -5.45 -3.28 0.95
N PRO A 101 -4.52 -2.41 0.47
CA PRO A 101 -4.28 -1.15 1.15
C PRO A 101 -5.50 -0.23 1.14
N ALA A 102 -6.28 -0.21 0.06
CA ALA A 102 -7.51 0.58 -0.01
C ALA A 102 -8.54 0.12 1.02
N ILE A 103 -8.88 -1.18 1.03
CA ILE A 103 -9.86 -1.74 1.96
C ILE A 103 -9.37 -1.58 3.42
N ALA A 104 -8.13 -1.94 3.70
CA ALA A 104 -7.58 -1.83 5.05
C ALA A 104 -7.61 -0.38 5.57
N SER A 105 -7.37 0.61 4.70
CA SER A 105 -7.39 2.01 5.10
C SER A 105 -8.78 2.49 5.55
N THR A 106 -9.85 2.02 4.90
CA THR A 106 -11.22 2.41 5.27
C THR A 106 -11.63 1.94 6.67
N PHE A 107 -11.06 0.84 7.16
CA PHE A 107 -11.30 0.35 8.52
C PHE A 107 -10.34 0.95 9.55
N LYS A 108 -9.09 1.21 9.13
CA LYS A 108 -8.06 1.71 10.05
C LYS A 108 -8.25 3.17 10.40
N TYR A 109 -8.70 3.98 9.45
CA TYR A 109 -8.78 5.44 9.58
C TYR A 109 -10.22 5.94 9.65
N LEU A 110 -11.09 5.19 10.33
CA LEU A 110 -12.45 5.60 10.63
C LEU A 110 -12.47 6.83 11.57
N PRO A 111 -13.39 7.79 11.38
CA PRO A 111 -13.51 8.99 12.23
C PRO A 111 -13.69 8.65 13.73
N GLU A 112 -14.49 7.64 14.04
CA GLU A 112 -14.72 7.18 15.41
C GLU A 112 -13.48 6.61 16.10
N ARG A 113 -12.41 6.36 15.33
CA ARG A 113 -11.07 5.96 15.81
C ARG A 113 -10.06 7.09 15.75
N GLY A 114 -10.52 8.33 15.51
CA GLY A 114 -9.65 9.49 15.33
C GLY A 114 -8.90 9.51 14.00
N GLY A 115 -9.39 8.77 13.00
CA GLY A 115 -8.80 8.72 11.66
C GLY A 115 -9.31 9.80 10.72
N THR A 116 -8.66 9.92 9.57
CA THR A 116 -8.91 10.93 8.51
C THR A 116 -10.07 10.59 7.57
N ASP A 117 -10.86 9.55 7.88
CA ASP A 117 -12.04 9.11 7.10
C ASP A 117 -11.71 8.75 5.64
N ILE A 118 -10.73 7.88 5.46
CA ILE A 118 -10.38 7.41 4.11
C ILE A 118 -11.49 6.51 3.56
N ARG A 119 -11.99 6.84 2.37
CA ARG A 119 -13.10 6.13 1.70
C ARG A 119 -12.74 5.68 0.30
N ILE A 120 -13.21 4.49 -0.09
CA ILE A 120 -13.17 4.04 -1.48
C ILE A 120 -14.25 4.80 -2.25
N VAL A 121 -13.86 5.47 -3.32
CA VAL A 121 -14.77 6.28 -4.16
C VAL A 121 -14.94 5.72 -5.57
N ALA A 122 -14.03 4.87 -6.04
CA ALA A 122 -14.18 4.17 -7.32
C ALA A 122 -13.41 2.86 -7.36
N ALA A 123 -13.96 1.86 -8.07
CA ALA A 123 -13.22 0.70 -8.55
C ALA A 123 -12.56 1.04 -9.89
N LEU A 124 -11.29 0.69 -10.06
CA LEU A 124 -10.48 1.04 -11.23
C LEU A 124 -10.31 -0.13 -12.18
N GLY A 125 -10.24 -1.33 -11.63
CA GLY A 125 -10.06 -2.55 -12.37
C GLY A 125 -10.06 -3.76 -11.46
N THR A 126 -10.09 -4.94 -12.07
CA THR A 126 -10.03 -6.23 -11.37
C THR A 126 -9.45 -7.29 -12.30
N SER A 127 -8.66 -8.22 -11.73
CA SER A 127 -7.98 -9.27 -12.48
C SER A 127 -7.67 -10.48 -11.59
N LYS A 128 -7.35 -11.59 -12.24
CA LYS A 128 -6.78 -12.77 -11.60
C LYS A 128 -5.26 -12.87 -11.82
N GLN A 129 -4.69 -12.02 -12.67
CA GLN A 129 -3.32 -12.15 -13.18
C GLN A 129 -2.50 -10.86 -13.13
N GLN A 130 -3.00 -9.78 -12.53
CA GLN A 130 -2.27 -8.50 -12.47
C GLN A 130 -1.50 -8.33 -11.16
N CYS A 131 -2.10 -8.69 -10.03
CA CYS A 131 -1.45 -8.68 -8.72
C CYS A 131 -1.25 -10.09 -8.14
N ASN A 132 -2.04 -11.04 -8.56
CA ASN A 132 -2.03 -12.41 -8.07
C ASN A 132 -1.11 -13.28 -8.95
N ILE A 133 0.20 -13.09 -8.84
CA ILE A 133 1.21 -13.80 -9.64
C ILE A 133 2.30 -14.35 -8.73
N PHE A 134 2.59 -15.66 -8.84
CA PHE A 134 3.84 -16.23 -8.35
C PHE A 134 4.87 -16.33 -9.46
N LEU A 135 6.04 -15.81 -9.18
CA LEU A 135 7.28 -16.09 -9.92
C LEU A 135 8.12 -17.09 -9.14
N VAL A 136 8.84 -17.94 -9.87
CA VAL A 136 9.85 -18.86 -9.34
C VAL A 136 11.19 -18.63 -10.05
N LYS A 137 12.28 -19.05 -9.41
CA LYS A 137 13.61 -19.06 -10.03
C LYS A 137 13.61 -19.95 -11.28
N ASN A 138 14.49 -19.64 -12.24
CA ASN A 138 14.48 -20.32 -13.54
C ASN A 138 14.83 -21.81 -13.48
N ASP A 139 15.66 -22.20 -12.51
CA ASP A 139 16.08 -23.60 -12.29
C ASP A 139 15.07 -24.41 -11.46
N ALA A 140 13.95 -23.82 -11.04
CA ALA A 140 12.85 -24.57 -10.43
C ALA A 140 12.29 -25.63 -11.40
N PRO A 141 11.75 -26.76 -10.91
CA PRO A 141 11.16 -27.78 -11.77
C PRO A 141 10.04 -27.22 -12.67
N LYS A 142 9.74 -27.86 -13.78
CA LYS A 142 8.50 -27.61 -14.52
C LYS A 142 7.34 -28.18 -13.68
N PHE A 143 6.26 -27.43 -13.58
CA PHE A 143 5.06 -27.80 -12.85
C PHE A 143 3.95 -28.19 -13.81
N ALA A 144 3.08 -29.10 -13.39
CA ALA A 144 1.89 -29.49 -14.16
C ALA A 144 0.86 -28.36 -14.21
N ASP A 145 0.74 -27.62 -13.11
CA ASP A 145 -0.19 -26.50 -12.95
C ASP A 145 0.31 -25.52 -11.84
N GLY A 146 -0.44 -24.45 -11.60
CA GLY A 146 -0.11 -23.46 -10.59
C GLY A 146 -0.22 -24.00 -9.15
N VAL A 147 -1.11 -24.95 -8.90
CA VAL A 147 -1.25 -25.60 -7.58
C VAL A 147 0.00 -26.43 -7.26
N ALA A 148 0.50 -27.20 -8.24
CA ALA A 148 1.75 -27.95 -8.11
C ALA A 148 2.95 -27.03 -7.90
N ALA A 149 2.96 -25.87 -8.56
CA ALA A 149 3.99 -24.85 -8.35
C ALA A 149 3.97 -24.31 -6.92
N VAL A 150 2.80 -24.01 -6.36
CA VAL A 150 2.69 -23.53 -4.98
C VAL A 150 3.07 -24.65 -3.99
N LYS A 151 2.66 -25.89 -4.21
CA LYS A 151 3.08 -27.03 -3.37
C LYS A 151 4.60 -27.19 -3.31
N TRP A 152 5.31 -26.94 -4.41
CA TRP A 152 6.76 -26.96 -4.45
C TRP A 152 7.40 -25.90 -3.54
N MET A 153 6.67 -24.83 -3.21
CA MET A 153 7.17 -23.77 -2.33
C MET A 153 7.22 -24.15 -0.84
N ASP A 154 6.78 -25.37 -0.49
CA ASP A 154 6.92 -25.89 0.88
C ASP A 154 8.39 -25.98 1.26
N GLY A 155 8.74 -25.45 2.44
CA GLY A 155 10.13 -25.38 2.91
C GLY A 155 11.06 -24.47 2.09
N LYS A 156 10.56 -23.65 1.14
CA LYS A 156 11.37 -22.73 0.33
C LYS A 156 11.43 -21.33 0.92
N ILE A 157 12.32 -20.50 0.36
CA ILE A 157 12.42 -19.08 0.70
C ILE A 157 11.55 -18.29 -0.27
N THR A 158 10.48 -17.72 0.24
CA THR A 158 9.52 -16.94 -0.55
C THR A 158 9.42 -15.51 -0.05
N SER A 159 8.88 -14.61 -0.88
CA SER A 159 8.71 -13.21 -0.54
C SER A 159 7.47 -12.60 -1.16
N ALA A 160 6.92 -11.58 -0.51
CA ALA A 160 5.94 -10.64 -1.08
C ALA A 160 6.02 -9.30 -0.35
N PRO A 161 5.53 -8.20 -0.94
CA PRO A 161 5.27 -6.97 -0.20
C PRO A 161 4.06 -7.17 0.73
N HIS A 162 4.29 -7.26 2.04
CA HIS A 162 3.22 -7.54 3.01
C HIS A 162 2.17 -6.43 3.04
N GLY A 163 0.92 -6.81 3.24
CA GLY A 163 -0.24 -5.91 3.22
C GLY A 163 -0.69 -5.49 1.82
N ALA A 164 -0.05 -5.98 0.76
CA ALA A 164 -0.48 -5.78 -0.63
C ALA A 164 -1.40 -6.93 -1.11
N CYS A 165 -1.98 -6.76 -2.30
CA CYS A 165 -2.77 -7.81 -2.98
C CYS A 165 -1.99 -9.12 -3.14
N THR A 166 -0.71 -9.04 -3.50
CA THR A 166 0.19 -10.21 -3.61
C THR A 166 0.37 -10.97 -2.31
N ASP A 167 0.40 -10.27 -1.18
CA ASP A 167 0.50 -10.89 0.15
C ASP A 167 -0.78 -11.69 0.47
N ARG A 168 -1.95 -11.07 0.28
CA ARG A 168 -3.24 -11.76 0.42
C ARG A 168 -3.31 -12.99 -0.46
N PHE A 169 -2.93 -12.87 -1.74
CA PHE A 169 -2.88 -13.98 -2.68
C PHE A 169 -1.95 -15.09 -2.20
N ALA A 170 -0.70 -14.74 -1.84
CA ALA A 170 0.29 -15.72 -1.39
C ALA A 170 -0.20 -16.51 -0.17
N GLN A 171 -0.70 -15.82 0.86
CA GLN A 171 -1.21 -16.46 2.08
C GLN A 171 -2.41 -17.37 1.79
N ALA A 172 -3.34 -16.93 0.93
CA ALA A 172 -4.51 -17.72 0.55
C ALA A 172 -4.10 -18.97 -0.26
N ALA A 173 -3.16 -18.83 -1.22
CA ALA A 173 -2.64 -19.93 -2.00
C ALA A 173 -1.86 -20.93 -1.15
N PHE A 174 -0.99 -20.48 -0.26
CA PHE A 174 -0.28 -21.34 0.69
C PHE A 174 -1.26 -22.12 1.58
N LYS A 175 -2.26 -21.43 2.14
CA LYS A 175 -3.29 -22.08 2.97
C LYS A 175 -4.06 -23.14 2.18
N SER A 176 -4.50 -22.81 0.96
CA SER A 176 -5.24 -23.73 0.08
C SER A 176 -4.43 -24.96 -0.32
N ALA A 177 -3.13 -24.79 -0.57
CA ALA A 177 -2.23 -25.87 -0.96
C ALA A 177 -1.61 -26.63 0.23
N GLY A 178 -1.85 -26.20 1.48
CA GLY A 178 -1.24 -26.79 2.68
C GLY A 178 0.27 -26.53 2.78
N VAL A 179 0.76 -25.41 2.24
CA VAL A 179 2.19 -25.07 2.13
C VAL A 179 2.65 -24.18 3.27
N LYS A 180 3.84 -24.45 3.78
CA LYS A 180 4.53 -23.63 4.78
C LYS A 180 5.96 -23.32 4.29
N PRO A 181 6.20 -22.15 3.71
CA PRO A 181 7.56 -21.74 3.34
C PRO A 181 8.51 -21.76 4.54
N ALA A 182 9.78 -22.09 4.32
CA ALA A 182 10.80 -21.99 5.37
C ALA A 182 11.00 -20.54 5.83
N LYS A 183 10.89 -19.60 4.87
CA LYS A 183 10.86 -18.15 5.12
C LYS A 183 9.85 -17.49 4.20
N TYR A 184 8.99 -16.65 4.77
CA TYR A 184 8.13 -15.76 4.03
C TYR A 184 8.51 -14.32 4.36
N LEU A 185 9.24 -13.68 3.43
CA LEU A 185 9.91 -12.39 3.67
C LEU A 185 9.03 -11.22 3.22
N ASN A 186 8.97 -10.18 4.05
CA ASN A 186 8.38 -8.90 3.67
C ASN A 186 9.43 -8.05 2.94
N GLN A 187 9.30 -7.91 1.63
CA GLN A 187 10.22 -7.14 0.79
C GLN A 187 9.44 -6.35 -0.26
N ASN A 188 9.91 -5.14 -0.58
CA ASN A 188 9.38 -4.39 -1.72
C ASN A 188 9.83 -5.02 -3.05
N ILE A 189 9.19 -4.60 -4.15
CA ILE A 189 9.42 -5.17 -5.49
C ILE A 189 10.85 -5.01 -6.01
N GLU A 190 11.57 -3.96 -5.61
CA GLU A 190 12.96 -3.72 -6.02
C GLU A 190 13.90 -4.68 -5.31
N VAL A 191 13.70 -4.88 -4.01
CA VAL A 191 14.46 -5.85 -3.21
C VAL A 191 14.16 -7.28 -3.67
N ILE A 192 12.90 -7.63 -3.96
CA ILE A 192 12.53 -8.92 -4.54
C ILE A 192 13.28 -9.16 -5.85
N THR A 193 13.26 -8.18 -6.77
CA THR A 193 13.94 -8.28 -8.07
C THR A 193 15.44 -8.51 -7.90
N THR A 194 16.07 -7.77 -6.98
CA THR A 194 17.51 -7.90 -6.66
C THR A 194 17.83 -9.26 -6.07
N ASN A 195 17.00 -9.75 -5.14
CA ASN A 195 17.20 -11.02 -4.48
C ASN A 195 16.98 -12.22 -5.42
N PHE A 196 16.07 -12.12 -6.39
CA PHE A 196 15.97 -13.14 -7.46
C PHE A 196 17.26 -13.20 -8.29
N ARG A 197 17.78 -12.05 -8.74
CA ARG A 197 19.07 -11.99 -9.49
C ARG A 197 20.23 -12.60 -8.70
N ALA A 198 20.21 -12.41 -7.40
CA ALA A 198 21.24 -12.93 -6.50
C ALA A 198 21.02 -14.40 -6.08
N GLY A 199 19.98 -15.08 -6.58
CA GLY A 199 19.65 -16.46 -6.22
C GLY A 199 19.23 -16.66 -4.76
N LYS A 200 18.78 -15.58 -4.08
CA LYS A 200 18.39 -15.62 -2.66
C LYS A 200 16.91 -15.93 -2.42
N LEU A 201 16.10 -16.01 -3.48
CA LEU A 201 14.69 -16.35 -3.42
C LEU A 201 14.39 -17.54 -4.32
N ASP A 202 13.59 -18.47 -3.82
CA ASP A 202 13.04 -19.55 -4.61
C ASP A 202 11.78 -19.12 -5.36
N ALA A 203 10.91 -18.34 -4.71
CA ALA A 203 9.68 -17.82 -5.29
C ALA A 203 9.32 -16.44 -4.69
N ALA A 204 8.47 -15.68 -5.39
CA ALA A 204 7.82 -14.50 -4.82
C ALA A 204 6.47 -14.24 -5.46
N ALA A 205 5.54 -13.71 -4.66
CA ALA A 205 4.33 -13.11 -5.17
C ALA A 205 4.59 -11.64 -5.53
N ILE A 206 4.19 -11.26 -6.74
CA ILE A 206 4.49 -9.94 -7.31
C ILE A 206 3.37 -9.51 -8.27
N TRP A 207 3.38 -8.27 -8.68
CA TRP A 207 2.39 -7.69 -9.60
C TRP A 207 2.99 -7.19 -10.91
N GLU A 208 2.10 -6.92 -11.87
CA GLU A 208 2.45 -6.33 -13.16
C GLU A 208 2.70 -4.80 -13.04
N PRO A 209 3.58 -4.23 -13.85
CA PRO A 209 4.32 -4.85 -14.98
C PRO A 209 5.66 -5.48 -14.58
N THR A 210 6.00 -5.47 -13.28
CA THR A 210 7.31 -5.96 -12.80
C THR A 210 7.46 -7.47 -13.03
N ALA A 211 6.39 -8.25 -12.83
CA ALA A 211 6.41 -9.68 -13.11
C ALA A 211 6.82 -9.97 -14.56
N THR A 212 6.16 -9.35 -15.54
CA THR A 212 6.52 -9.50 -16.96
C THR A 212 7.95 -9.00 -17.24
N LYS A 213 8.39 -7.89 -16.64
CA LYS A 213 9.76 -7.38 -16.79
C LYS A 213 10.79 -8.40 -16.30
N MET A 214 10.56 -9.01 -15.14
CA MET A 214 11.46 -10.03 -14.59
C MET A 214 11.54 -11.27 -15.49
N VAL A 215 10.40 -11.73 -16.00
CA VAL A 215 10.34 -12.88 -16.94
C VAL A 215 11.08 -12.57 -18.24
N LYS A 216 10.79 -11.42 -18.86
CA LYS A 216 11.46 -11.01 -20.13
C LYS A 216 12.96 -10.78 -19.97
N SER A 217 13.40 -10.42 -18.78
CA SER A 217 14.83 -10.24 -18.48
C SER A 217 15.52 -11.55 -18.04
N GLY A 218 14.84 -12.70 -18.12
CA GLY A 218 15.40 -13.99 -17.74
C GLY A 218 15.73 -14.14 -16.25
N ILE A 219 15.13 -13.31 -15.37
CA ILE A 219 15.40 -13.33 -13.93
C ILE A 219 14.58 -14.43 -13.26
N ALA A 220 13.35 -14.63 -13.70
CA ALA A 220 12.39 -15.55 -13.12
C ALA A 220 11.40 -16.02 -14.19
N ARG A 221 10.55 -17.00 -13.86
CA ARG A 221 9.43 -17.42 -14.69
C ARG A 221 8.12 -17.45 -13.91
N ARG A 222 6.99 -17.27 -14.61
CA ARG A 222 5.67 -17.42 -13.99
C ARG A 222 5.42 -18.86 -13.61
N ALA A 223 4.77 -19.08 -12.49
CA ALA A 223 4.49 -20.42 -11.98
C ALA A 223 3.04 -20.62 -11.55
N ALA A 224 2.39 -19.60 -11.00
CA ALA A 224 0.99 -19.65 -10.61
C ALA A 224 0.35 -18.25 -10.69
N SER A 225 -0.97 -18.21 -10.71
CA SER A 225 -1.76 -17.00 -10.70
C SER A 225 -3.04 -17.14 -9.85
N GLY A 226 -3.81 -16.08 -9.74
CA GLY A 226 -5.12 -16.12 -9.09
C GLY A 226 -6.12 -17.04 -9.78
N GLU A 227 -5.94 -17.36 -11.07
CA GLU A 227 -6.80 -18.31 -11.77
C GLU A 227 -6.71 -19.71 -11.18
N ASP A 228 -5.50 -20.15 -10.82
CA ASP A 228 -5.25 -21.48 -10.25
C ASP A 228 -5.95 -21.68 -8.88
N PHE A 229 -6.33 -20.60 -8.23
CA PHE A 229 -6.91 -20.60 -6.87
C PHE A 229 -8.28 -19.93 -6.79
N GLY A 230 -8.88 -19.51 -7.91
CA GLY A 230 -10.14 -18.78 -7.92
C GLY A 230 -10.07 -17.42 -7.20
N LEU A 231 -8.87 -16.84 -7.11
CA LEU A 231 -8.62 -15.57 -6.41
C LEU A 231 -8.52 -14.42 -7.40
N GLN A 232 -9.16 -13.32 -7.04
CA GLN A 232 -9.21 -12.10 -7.84
C GLN A 232 -8.67 -10.93 -7.01
N ASP A 233 -7.98 -10.02 -7.65
CA ASP A 233 -7.52 -8.75 -7.09
C ASP A 233 -8.28 -7.57 -7.69
N GLY A 234 -7.98 -6.38 -7.23
CA GLY A 234 -8.56 -5.15 -7.76
C GLY A 234 -7.69 -3.94 -7.47
N ALA A 235 -8.05 -2.84 -8.09
CA ALA A 235 -7.51 -1.53 -7.80
C ALA A 235 -8.64 -0.54 -7.53
N PHE A 236 -8.39 0.38 -6.61
CA PHE A 236 -9.37 1.37 -6.16
C PHE A 236 -8.77 2.77 -6.13
N MET A 237 -9.66 3.73 -6.30
CA MET A 237 -9.41 5.12 -5.94
C MET A 237 -10.00 5.37 -4.56
N VAL A 238 -9.20 5.93 -3.67
CA VAL A 238 -9.59 6.34 -2.32
C VAL A 238 -9.43 7.85 -2.15
N MET A 239 -10.22 8.40 -1.27
CA MET A 239 -10.19 9.81 -0.92
C MET A 239 -10.40 9.99 0.58
#